data_cfcc07fad1fe6ff7288a126aa69925e9
#
_entry.id   cfcc07fad1fe6ff7288a126aa69925e9
#
_cell.length_a   1.000
_cell.length_b   1.000
_cell.length_c   1.000
_cell.angle_alpha   90.00
_cell.angle_beta   90.00
_cell.angle_gamma   90.00
#
_symmetry.space_group_name_H-M   'P 1'
#
loop_
_entity.id
_entity.type
_entity.pdbx_description
1 polymer ?
#
loop_
_entity_poly.entity_id
_entity_poly.type
_entity_poly.pdbx_seq_one_letter_code
_entity_poly.pdbx_strand_id
1 'polypeptide(L)'
;MTQESGNWDKGGLNESSTTFDGSSGAGGDYYPGSERHGELTYNGFVNADEDNLSTFGVDVDAGAYTVGRKKINEGIIPAPSSVRVEEYINYFHQDYPAHDSDPFSVSVDGAPSPFRSDSLHLLRIGLKGREASSGDIPWNLTFLIDISGSMTRRLDLVKESLHILVDNMRLGDQVSICTYAGSVGTVLNPTGLQQNDADAIKSIISDLEAGGSTAMASGLQNAYDVNSTGFLDGGVNRIIVCSDGDANVGATSHEDILELIEEYVDQGITLSTLGFGSGNYNDHLMEQLADQGNGNYYYIDSIIEAERLFTEELSAVMEVIAKDVKIQVEFNTAAVLRYRLIGYENRDIEDDQFENDSTDAGEIGAGH
;
A
#
# COMPACT_ATOMS: atom_id res chain seq x y z
N MET A 1 -58.92 -28.69 -4.37
CA MET A 1 -57.48 -28.57 -4.08
C MET A 1 -57.17 -27.11 -4.17
N THR A 2 -57.12 -26.48 -3.03
CA THR A 2 -56.99 -25.01 -2.84
C THR A 2 -55.54 -24.66 -2.76
N GLN A 3 -55.07 -23.73 -3.62
CA GLN A 3 -53.78 -23.07 -3.53
C GLN A 3 -53.85 -22.01 -2.43
N GLU A 4 -53.05 -22.16 -1.42
CA GLU A 4 -52.77 -21.07 -0.47
C GLU A 4 -51.60 -20.22 -0.99
N SER A 5 -51.91 -18.96 -1.32
CA SER A 5 -50.94 -17.91 -1.62
C SER A 5 -50.39 -17.36 -0.29
N GLY A 6 -49.16 -17.70 0.07
CA GLY A 6 -48.47 -17.11 1.20
C GLY A 6 -48.06 -15.66 0.88
N ASN A 7 -48.65 -14.76 1.62
CA ASN A 7 -48.36 -13.33 1.62
C ASN A 7 -47.10 -13.11 2.46
N TRP A 8 -45.95 -12.76 1.81
CA TRP A 8 -44.75 -12.39 2.54
C TRP A 8 -44.82 -10.88 2.84
N ASP A 9 -44.96 -10.60 4.09
CA ASP A 9 -44.99 -9.26 4.67
C ASP A 9 -43.62 -8.54 4.41
N LYS A 10 -43.68 -7.40 3.73
CA LYS A 10 -42.52 -6.53 3.53
C LYS A 10 -42.22 -5.79 4.83
N GLY A 11 -41.56 -6.48 5.75
CA GLY A 11 -40.96 -5.83 6.92
C GLY A 11 -39.76 -4.99 6.48
N GLY A 12 -39.94 -3.71 6.31
CA GLY A 12 -38.86 -2.78 6.07
C GLY A 12 -37.90 -2.76 7.26
N LEU A 13 -36.73 -3.33 7.09
CA LEU A 13 -35.59 -3.09 7.98
C LEU A 13 -34.89 -1.81 7.50
N ASN A 14 -35.13 -0.75 8.21
CA ASN A 14 -34.34 0.48 8.13
C ASN A 14 -32.97 0.16 8.74
N GLU A 15 -32.00 -0.26 7.95
CA GLU A 15 -30.59 -0.29 8.39
C GLU A 15 -29.99 1.07 8.10
N SER A 16 -30.07 1.96 9.10
CA SER A 16 -29.30 3.18 9.18
C SER A 16 -27.80 2.82 9.10
N SER A 17 -27.04 3.56 8.31
CA SER A 17 -25.58 3.61 8.36
C SER A 17 -25.15 3.74 9.83
N THR A 18 -24.59 2.70 10.40
CA THR A 18 -24.01 2.74 11.73
C THR A 18 -22.60 3.29 11.59
N THR A 19 -22.46 4.62 11.73
CA THR A 19 -21.22 5.20 12.20
C THR A 19 -20.97 4.62 13.59
N PHE A 20 -19.92 3.86 13.75
CA PHE A 20 -19.45 3.42 15.07
C PHE A 20 -18.80 4.64 15.75
N ASP A 21 -19.62 5.41 16.47
CA ASP A 21 -19.11 6.40 17.42
C ASP A 21 -18.52 5.66 18.62
N GLY A 22 -17.20 5.69 18.74
CA GLY A 22 -16.41 5.03 19.78
C GLY A 22 -16.53 5.64 21.19
N SER A 23 -17.65 6.24 21.54
CA SER A 23 -17.89 6.86 22.85
C SER A 23 -19.06 6.25 23.61
N SER A 24 -18.97 4.98 24.05
CA SER A 24 -19.67 4.57 25.27
C SER A 24 -19.30 3.15 25.72
N GLY A 25 -18.42 3.05 26.68
CA GLY A 25 -18.12 1.81 27.38
C GLY A 25 -17.03 2.03 28.42
N ALA A 26 -17.41 2.11 29.68
CA ALA A 26 -16.53 2.32 30.83
C ALA A 26 -15.36 1.32 30.85
N GLY A 27 -14.17 1.83 30.64
CA GLY A 27 -12.88 1.16 30.71
C GLY A 27 -11.92 2.03 29.96
N GLY A 28 -11.30 3.02 30.65
CA GLY A 28 -10.38 3.96 30.02
C GLY A 28 -9.14 3.22 29.52
N ASP A 29 -9.17 2.73 28.30
CA ASP A 29 -8.00 2.24 27.61
C ASP A 29 -7.17 3.45 27.19
N TYR A 30 -6.11 3.64 27.92
CA TYR A 30 -5.04 4.55 27.61
C TYR A 30 -4.39 4.10 26.30
N TYR A 31 -4.71 4.77 25.19
CA TYR A 31 -3.97 4.65 23.95
C TYR A 31 -2.73 5.54 24.03
N PRO A 32 -1.54 5.00 24.27
CA PRO A 32 -0.33 5.78 24.22
C PRO A 32 0.12 5.89 22.77
N GLY A 33 -0.18 7.02 22.17
CA GLY A 33 0.31 7.35 20.84
C GLY A 33 -0.73 8.09 20.02
N SER A 34 -0.30 9.15 19.40
CA SER A 34 -1.07 9.92 18.43
C SER A 34 -1.01 9.28 17.03
N GLU A 35 -1.13 7.96 16.93
CA GLU A 35 -1.22 7.29 15.63
C GLU A 35 -2.42 7.82 14.85
N ARG A 36 -2.21 8.15 13.59
CA ARG A 36 -3.24 8.67 12.71
C ARG A 36 -3.56 7.60 11.68
N HIS A 37 -4.80 7.12 11.75
CA HIS A 37 -5.42 6.28 10.74
C HIS A 37 -6.52 7.12 10.10
N GLY A 38 -6.75 6.97 8.80
CA GLY A 38 -7.88 7.60 8.10
C GLY A 38 -9.21 7.18 8.71
N GLU A 39 -10.28 7.95 8.48
CA GLU A 39 -11.63 7.52 8.82
C GLU A 39 -12.04 6.43 7.83
N LEU A 40 -12.35 5.23 8.32
CA LEU A 40 -12.83 4.12 7.52
C LEU A 40 -14.36 4.05 7.62
N THR A 41 -15.04 4.21 6.50
CA THR A 41 -16.49 4.02 6.39
C THR A 41 -16.76 2.73 5.65
N TYR A 42 -17.33 1.74 6.34
CA TYR A 42 -17.60 0.44 5.73
C TYR A 42 -18.71 0.51 4.68
N ASN A 43 -18.50 -0.19 3.56
CA ASN A 43 -19.49 -0.31 2.50
C ASN A 43 -20.79 -0.94 3.01
N GLY A 44 -21.92 -0.34 2.65
CA GLY A 44 -23.26 -0.87 2.89
C GLY A 44 -23.68 -1.93 1.86
N PHE A 45 -24.81 -2.59 2.10
CA PHE A 45 -25.42 -3.41 1.05
C PHE A 45 -26.12 -2.55 0.02
N VAL A 46 -25.84 -2.83 -1.25
CA VAL A 46 -26.47 -2.21 -2.44
C VAL A 46 -27.49 -3.18 -3.02
N ASN A 47 -28.69 -2.70 -3.34
CA ASN A 47 -29.71 -3.51 -4.02
C ASN A 47 -29.36 -3.63 -5.52
N ALA A 48 -29.24 -4.86 -6.01
CA ALA A 48 -28.83 -5.09 -7.38
C ALA A 48 -29.87 -4.67 -8.45
N ASP A 49 -31.12 -4.40 -8.06
CA ASP A 49 -32.13 -3.83 -8.95
C ASP A 49 -32.07 -2.31 -9.07
N GLU A 50 -31.37 -1.63 -8.15
CA GLU A 50 -31.13 -0.19 -8.17
C GLU A 50 -29.77 0.10 -8.83
N ASP A 51 -28.77 -0.69 -8.46
CA ASP A 51 -27.43 -0.63 -9.00
C ASP A 51 -26.83 -2.06 -9.00
N ASN A 52 -26.47 -2.56 -10.17
CA ASN A 52 -25.92 -3.91 -10.33
C ASN A 52 -24.43 -3.94 -10.65
N LEU A 53 -23.75 -2.80 -10.58
CA LEU A 53 -22.32 -2.69 -10.79
C LEU A 53 -21.60 -2.42 -9.47
N SER A 54 -20.38 -2.91 -9.34
CA SER A 54 -19.45 -2.58 -8.27
C SER A 54 -18.10 -2.31 -8.91
N THR A 55 -17.67 -1.06 -8.87
CA THR A 55 -16.44 -0.61 -9.53
C THR A 55 -15.44 -0.08 -8.50
N PHE A 56 -14.21 -0.56 -8.55
CA PHE A 56 -13.15 -0.15 -7.63
C PHE A 56 -11.76 -0.34 -8.25
N GLY A 57 -10.80 0.42 -7.75
CA GLY A 57 -9.38 0.25 -8.07
C GLY A 57 -8.79 -0.98 -7.39
N VAL A 58 -7.80 -1.60 -8.02
CA VAL A 58 -7.03 -2.67 -7.37
C VAL A 58 -6.18 -2.10 -6.23
N ASP A 59 -5.95 -2.90 -5.21
CA ASP A 59 -5.00 -2.61 -4.14
C ASP A 59 -4.20 -3.90 -3.84
N VAL A 60 -2.89 -3.77 -3.79
CA VAL A 60 -1.96 -4.88 -3.51
C VAL A 60 -1.18 -4.67 -2.20
N ASP A 61 -1.42 -3.57 -1.51
CA ASP A 61 -0.77 -3.23 -0.27
C ASP A 61 -1.02 -4.27 0.84
N ALA A 62 -0.09 -4.38 1.77
CA ALA A 62 -0.14 -5.32 2.88
C ALA A 62 0.26 -4.69 4.24
N GLY A 63 0.49 -3.38 4.26
CA GLY A 63 1.01 -2.65 5.42
C GLY A 63 0.12 -2.72 6.65
N ALA A 64 -1.21 -2.65 6.48
CA ALA A 64 -2.15 -2.71 7.59
C ALA A 64 -2.08 -4.05 8.36
N TYR A 65 -1.81 -5.18 7.68
CA TYR A 65 -1.61 -6.45 8.38
C TYR A 65 -0.37 -6.42 9.27
N THR A 66 0.76 -5.93 8.79
CA THR A 66 2.02 -5.90 9.54
C THR A 66 1.95 -4.93 10.73
N VAL A 67 1.28 -3.78 10.56
CA VAL A 67 0.92 -2.86 11.65
C VAL A 67 0.04 -3.57 12.70
N GLY A 68 -1.00 -4.25 12.27
CA GLY A 68 -1.92 -5.00 13.14
C GLY A 68 -1.20 -6.13 13.88
N ARG A 69 -0.37 -6.91 13.19
CA ARG A 69 0.46 -7.98 13.77
C ARG A 69 1.37 -7.45 14.86
N LYS A 70 2.05 -6.33 14.61
CA LYS A 70 2.91 -5.69 15.59
C LYS A 70 2.13 -5.31 16.85
N LYS A 71 0.99 -4.63 16.72
CA LYS A 71 0.13 -4.26 17.84
C LYS A 71 -0.31 -5.45 18.67
N ILE A 72 -0.74 -6.52 18.01
CA ILE A 72 -1.13 -7.77 18.69
C ILE A 72 0.04 -8.36 19.47
N ASN A 73 1.26 -8.35 18.91
CA ASN A 73 2.46 -8.80 19.60
C ASN A 73 2.83 -7.93 20.81
N GLU A 74 2.49 -6.65 20.78
CA GLU A 74 2.60 -5.71 21.90
C GLU A 74 1.46 -5.84 22.93
N GLY A 75 0.47 -6.70 22.67
CA GLY A 75 -0.72 -6.91 23.52
C GLY A 75 -1.80 -5.82 23.34
N ILE A 76 -1.76 -5.10 22.22
CA ILE A 76 -2.69 -4.02 21.86
C ILE A 76 -3.64 -4.53 20.78
N ILE A 77 -4.94 -4.28 20.93
CA ILE A 77 -5.91 -4.56 19.87
C ILE A 77 -5.83 -3.43 18.84
N PRO A 78 -5.63 -3.71 17.54
CA PRO A 78 -5.63 -2.70 16.49
C PRO A 78 -6.95 -1.89 16.48
N ALA A 79 -6.85 -0.59 16.23
CA ALA A 79 -8.04 0.23 16.06
C ALA A 79 -8.81 -0.24 14.79
N PRO A 80 -10.16 -0.26 14.79
CA PRO A 80 -10.92 -0.66 13.60
C PRO A 80 -10.52 0.12 12.34
N SER A 81 -10.21 1.40 12.44
CA SER A 81 -9.75 2.26 11.33
C SER A 81 -8.37 1.91 10.79
N SER A 82 -7.58 1.07 11.50
CA SER A 82 -6.28 0.59 11.01
C SER A 82 -6.38 -0.80 10.36
N VAL A 83 -7.59 -1.37 10.23
CA VAL A 83 -7.81 -2.69 9.66
C VAL A 83 -8.42 -2.54 8.27
N ARG A 84 -7.57 -2.50 7.26
CA ARG A 84 -7.96 -2.59 5.85
C ARG A 84 -8.02 -4.05 5.46
N VAL A 85 -9.23 -4.53 5.16
CA VAL A 85 -9.49 -5.98 5.00
C VAL A 85 -8.72 -6.55 3.81
N GLU A 86 -8.67 -5.82 2.71
CA GLU A 86 -7.91 -6.15 1.50
C GLU A 86 -6.44 -6.40 1.82
N GLU A 87 -5.78 -5.53 2.55
CA GLU A 87 -4.37 -5.65 2.90
C GLU A 87 -4.09 -6.84 3.84
N TYR A 88 -5.06 -7.19 4.71
CA TYR A 88 -4.96 -8.41 5.52
C TYR A 88 -5.06 -9.68 4.68
N ILE A 89 -5.78 -9.65 3.57
CA ILE A 89 -5.91 -10.78 2.65
C ILE A 89 -4.69 -10.85 1.74
N ASN A 90 -4.25 -9.71 1.18
CA ASN A 90 -3.13 -9.61 0.25
C ASN A 90 -1.79 -10.02 0.88
N TYR A 91 -1.62 -9.83 2.19
CA TYR A 91 -0.41 -10.25 2.90
C TYR A 91 -0.12 -11.75 2.75
N PHE A 92 -1.15 -12.59 2.64
CA PHE A 92 -0.99 -14.03 2.55
C PHE A 92 -0.96 -14.48 1.10
N HIS A 93 0.13 -15.12 0.71
CA HIS A 93 0.27 -15.68 -0.63
C HIS A 93 -0.91 -16.57 -0.99
N GLN A 94 -1.50 -16.33 -2.16
CA GLN A 94 -2.61 -17.08 -2.71
C GLN A 94 -2.12 -17.88 -3.92
N ASP A 95 -2.41 -19.19 -3.95
CA ASP A 95 -2.04 -20.08 -5.06
C ASP A 95 -2.97 -19.89 -6.28
N TYR A 96 -3.06 -18.66 -6.80
CA TYR A 96 -3.80 -18.42 -8.04
C TYR A 96 -2.99 -18.84 -9.25
N PRO A 97 -3.64 -19.43 -10.29
CA PRO A 97 -2.94 -19.79 -11.52
C PRO A 97 -2.48 -18.52 -12.25
N ALA A 98 -1.19 -18.47 -12.60
CA ALA A 98 -0.66 -17.45 -13.49
C ALA A 98 -0.88 -17.81 -14.95
N HIS A 99 -0.98 -16.80 -15.83
CA HIS A 99 -1.01 -16.96 -17.28
C HIS A 99 0.16 -16.20 -17.92
N ASP A 100 0.87 -16.88 -18.82
CA ASP A 100 2.09 -16.30 -19.44
C ASP A 100 1.77 -15.26 -20.54
N SER A 101 0.54 -15.23 -21.07
CA SER A 101 0.18 -14.39 -22.22
C SER A 101 -0.38 -13.02 -21.85
N ASP A 102 -1.03 -12.91 -20.70
CA ASP A 102 -1.72 -11.71 -20.26
C ASP A 102 -0.99 -11.07 -19.08
N PRO A 103 -1.13 -9.75 -18.84
CA PRO A 103 -0.46 -9.11 -17.71
C PRO A 103 -0.90 -9.67 -16.35
N PHE A 104 -2.15 -10.12 -16.24
CA PHE A 104 -2.65 -10.81 -15.04
C PHE A 104 -3.73 -11.83 -15.39
N SER A 105 -3.97 -12.77 -14.50
CA SER A 105 -5.07 -13.73 -14.57
C SER A 105 -6.13 -13.41 -13.52
N VAL A 106 -7.39 -13.77 -13.82
CA VAL A 106 -8.52 -13.57 -12.91
C VAL A 106 -9.08 -14.93 -12.51
N SER A 107 -9.22 -15.15 -11.21
CA SER A 107 -9.85 -16.34 -10.62
C SER A 107 -11.09 -15.93 -9.85
N VAL A 108 -12.20 -16.62 -10.05
CA VAL A 108 -13.47 -16.31 -9.38
C VAL A 108 -14.02 -17.59 -8.75
N ASP A 109 -14.31 -17.55 -7.46
CA ASP A 109 -15.00 -18.62 -6.75
C ASP A 109 -15.96 -18.08 -5.68
N GLY A 110 -16.86 -18.93 -5.18
CA GLY A 110 -17.84 -18.52 -4.19
C GLY A 110 -18.22 -19.63 -3.23
N ALA A 111 -18.58 -19.25 -2.01
CA ALA A 111 -19.01 -20.14 -0.96
C ALA A 111 -20.08 -19.51 -0.05
N PRO A 112 -20.89 -20.30 0.67
CA PRO A 112 -21.72 -19.76 1.74
C PRO A 112 -20.88 -19.00 2.76
N SER A 113 -21.36 -17.83 3.21
CA SER A 113 -20.64 -17.02 4.20
C SER A 113 -20.50 -17.76 5.53
N PRO A 114 -19.29 -17.91 6.08
CA PRO A 114 -19.10 -18.52 7.40
C PRO A 114 -19.47 -17.58 8.55
N PHE A 115 -19.68 -16.30 8.29
CA PHE A 115 -19.91 -15.28 9.32
C PHE A 115 -21.38 -15.10 9.67
N ARG A 116 -22.29 -15.49 8.77
CA ARG A 116 -23.74 -15.40 8.97
C ARG A 116 -24.44 -16.61 8.36
N SER A 117 -25.50 -17.09 9.04
CA SER A 117 -26.26 -18.29 8.65
C SER A 117 -27.45 -18.02 7.72
N ASP A 118 -27.64 -16.79 7.26
CA ASP A 118 -28.84 -16.28 6.62
C ASP A 118 -28.69 -16.11 5.10
N SER A 119 -28.30 -17.17 4.41
CA SER A 119 -28.28 -17.24 2.94
C SER A 119 -27.30 -16.25 2.23
N LEU A 120 -26.35 -15.68 2.96
CA LEU A 120 -25.29 -14.89 2.36
C LEU A 120 -24.21 -15.79 1.79
N HIS A 121 -23.65 -15.36 0.66
CA HIS A 121 -22.50 -15.99 0.02
C HIS A 121 -21.34 -14.99 -0.05
N LEU A 122 -20.13 -15.51 0.05
CA LEU A 122 -18.93 -14.78 -0.30
C LEU A 122 -18.59 -15.08 -1.76
N LEU A 123 -18.32 -14.05 -2.51
CA LEU A 123 -17.69 -14.12 -3.82
C LEU A 123 -16.25 -13.65 -3.63
N ARG A 124 -15.28 -14.45 -4.08
CA ARG A 124 -13.87 -14.08 -4.10
C ARG A 124 -13.43 -13.88 -5.55
N ILE A 125 -12.83 -12.75 -5.81
CA ILE A 125 -12.20 -12.41 -7.08
C ILE A 125 -10.72 -12.25 -6.78
N GLY A 126 -9.89 -13.13 -7.33
CA GLY A 126 -8.45 -13.12 -7.16
C GLY A 126 -7.77 -12.73 -8.47
N LEU A 127 -6.84 -11.79 -8.39
CA LEU A 127 -5.97 -11.41 -9.49
C LEU A 127 -4.57 -11.94 -9.20
N LYS A 128 -3.90 -12.44 -10.23
CA LYS A 128 -2.49 -12.87 -10.16
C LYS A 128 -1.73 -12.20 -11.29
N GLY A 129 -0.79 -11.34 -10.93
CA GLY A 129 0.13 -10.73 -11.87
C GLY A 129 1.03 -11.78 -12.53
N ARG A 130 1.36 -11.56 -13.80
CA ARG A 130 2.35 -12.38 -14.50
C ARG A 130 3.69 -12.30 -13.77
N GLU A 131 4.39 -13.43 -13.66
CA GLU A 131 5.74 -13.45 -13.12
C GLU A 131 6.67 -12.50 -13.90
N ALA A 132 7.63 -11.91 -13.22
CA ALA A 132 8.62 -11.04 -13.85
C ALA A 132 9.23 -11.78 -15.03
N SER A 133 9.24 -11.17 -16.21
CA SER A 133 10.03 -11.69 -17.30
C SER A 133 11.49 -11.63 -16.84
N SER A 134 12.23 -12.72 -16.99
CA SER A 134 13.67 -12.82 -16.67
C SER A 134 14.55 -11.86 -17.49
N GLY A 135 14.01 -10.73 -17.90
CA GLY A 135 14.68 -9.64 -18.57
C GLY A 135 15.26 -8.69 -17.53
N ASP A 136 16.51 -8.38 -17.69
CA ASP A 136 17.29 -7.51 -16.82
C ASP A 136 16.87 -6.03 -17.00
N ILE A 137 15.66 -5.67 -16.57
CA ILE A 137 15.27 -4.26 -16.48
C ILE A 137 16.10 -3.64 -15.36
N PRO A 138 17.00 -2.68 -15.64
CA PRO A 138 17.86 -2.10 -14.61
C PRO A 138 17.06 -1.17 -13.71
N TRP A 139 17.48 -1.07 -12.45
CA TRP A 139 16.85 -0.21 -11.45
C TRP A 139 17.71 1.02 -11.15
N ASN A 140 17.07 2.16 -11.00
CA ASN A 140 17.62 3.39 -10.44
C ASN A 140 16.84 3.73 -9.17
N LEU A 141 17.35 3.29 -8.03
CA LEU A 141 16.70 3.44 -6.73
C LEU A 141 17.29 4.59 -5.94
N THR A 142 16.44 5.47 -5.44
CA THR A 142 16.83 6.53 -4.50
C THR A 142 16.21 6.26 -3.14
N PHE A 143 17.05 5.94 -2.15
CA PHE A 143 16.58 5.83 -0.77
C PHE A 143 16.47 7.23 -0.17
N LEU A 144 15.26 7.62 0.23
CA LEU A 144 15.01 8.82 1.02
C LEU A 144 14.77 8.42 2.47
N ILE A 145 15.77 8.62 3.30
CA ILE A 145 15.80 8.10 4.66
C ILE A 145 15.52 9.24 5.66
N ASP A 146 14.47 9.05 6.45
CA ASP A 146 14.20 9.87 7.61
C ASP A 146 15.24 9.58 8.70
N ILE A 147 16.03 10.59 9.02
CA ILE A 147 16.98 10.54 10.13
C ILE A 147 16.61 11.52 11.24
N SER A 148 15.34 11.90 11.36
CA SER A 148 14.84 12.76 12.44
C SER A 148 14.95 12.11 13.82
N GLY A 149 14.73 12.90 14.87
CA GLY A 149 14.85 12.42 16.25
C GLY A 149 13.89 11.28 16.61
N SER A 150 12.71 11.18 15.97
CA SER A 150 11.74 10.09 16.16
C SER A 150 12.30 8.75 15.66
N MET A 151 13.18 8.76 14.66
CA MET A 151 13.80 7.57 14.09
C MET A 151 14.94 6.95 14.93
N THR A 152 15.36 7.56 16.04
CA THR A 152 16.50 7.11 16.87
C THR A 152 16.44 5.62 17.27
N ARG A 153 15.23 5.09 17.52
CA ARG A 153 15.05 3.68 17.92
C ARG A 153 14.75 2.75 16.74
N ARG A 154 14.61 3.29 15.54
CA ARG A 154 14.12 2.59 14.35
C ARG A 154 15.18 2.52 13.26
N LEU A 155 16.15 3.43 13.31
CA LEU A 155 17.16 3.60 12.27
C LEU A 155 18.02 2.33 12.09
N ASP A 156 18.24 1.55 13.15
CA ASP A 156 18.98 0.28 13.03
C ASP A 156 18.20 -0.73 12.17
N LEU A 157 16.87 -0.85 12.36
CA LEU A 157 16.03 -1.71 11.52
C LEU A 157 15.99 -1.20 10.07
N VAL A 158 15.93 0.12 9.85
CA VAL A 158 16.02 0.71 8.51
C VAL A 158 17.32 0.32 7.84
N LYS A 159 18.46 0.49 8.52
CA LYS A 159 19.79 0.13 8.01
C LYS A 159 19.88 -1.34 7.64
N GLU A 160 19.45 -2.24 8.53
CA GLU A 160 19.45 -3.68 8.28
C GLU A 160 18.57 -4.05 7.09
N SER A 161 17.37 -3.45 6.99
CA SER A 161 16.46 -3.66 5.86
C SER A 161 17.07 -3.22 4.53
N LEU A 162 17.69 -2.05 4.50
CA LEU A 162 18.37 -1.54 3.30
C LEU A 162 19.61 -2.34 2.93
N HIS A 163 20.31 -2.93 3.91
CA HIS A 163 21.40 -3.87 3.62
C HIS A 163 20.90 -5.11 2.87
N ILE A 164 19.76 -5.68 3.28
CA ILE A 164 19.16 -6.82 2.58
C ILE A 164 18.77 -6.43 1.15
N LEU A 165 18.15 -5.27 0.97
CA LEU A 165 17.79 -4.78 -0.36
C LEU A 165 19.04 -4.62 -1.25
N VAL A 166 20.10 -3.97 -0.76
CA VAL A 166 21.36 -3.76 -1.49
C VAL A 166 22.01 -5.10 -1.85
N ASP A 167 21.95 -6.11 -0.98
CA ASP A 167 22.49 -7.46 -1.25
C ASP A 167 21.72 -8.20 -2.36
N ASN A 168 20.46 -7.83 -2.62
CA ASN A 168 19.61 -8.41 -3.66
C ASN A 168 19.56 -7.58 -4.95
N MET A 169 20.21 -6.40 -4.99
CA MET A 169 20.36 -5.62 -6.23
C MET A 169 21.34 -6.28 -7.19
N ARG A 170 21.15 -6.04 -8.48
CA ARG A 170 21.90 -6.68 -9.56
C ARG A 170 23.03 -5.77 -10.07
N LEU A 171 24.00 -6.37 -10.74
CA LEU A 171 25.00 -5.59 -11.49
C LEU A 171 24.30 -4.79 -12.59
N GLY A 172 24.57 -3.49 -12.63
CA GLY A 172 23.94 -2.56 -13.57
C GLY A 172 22.79 -1.75 -12.96
N ASP A 173 22.25 -2.16 -11.82
CA ASP A 173 21.35 -1.30 -11.04
C ASP A 173 22.13 -0.10 -10.47
N GLN A 174 21.42 0.99 -10.19
CA GLN A 174 21.97 2.19 -9.58
C GLN A 174 21.28 2.46 -8.24
N VAL A 175 22.02 3.02 -7.32
CA VAL A 175 21.50 3.47 -6.04
C VAL A 175 21.98 4.88 -5.70
N SER A 176 21.10 5.66 -5.10
CA SER A 176 21.43 6.92 -4.45
C SER A 176 20.80 6.99 -3.06
N ILE A 177 21.37 7.78 -2.17
CA ILE A 177 20.92 7.93 -0.79
C ILE A 177 20.76 9.42 -0.48
N CYS A 178 19.53 9.78 -0.15
CA CYS A 178 19.16 11.08 0.36
C CYS A 178 18.67 10.94 1.81
N THR A 179 18.91 11.94 2.62
CA THR A 179 18.44 11.99 4.00
C THR A 179 17.71 13.29 4.27
N TYR A 180 16.74 13.24 5.15
CA TYR A 180 16.09 14.43 5.67
C TYR A 180 15.88 14.36 7.19
N ALA A 181 16.06 15.52 7.81
CA ALA A 181 15.79 15.82 9.20
C ALA A 181 15.59 17.34 9.35
N GLY A 182 16.36 18.02 10.21
CA GLY A 182 16.44 19.49 10.27
C GLY A 182 17.14 20.11 9.06
N SER A 183 17.85 19.29 8.26
CA SER A 183 18.43 19.64 6.98
C SER A 183 18.24 18.47 6.02
N VAL A 184 18.31 18.77 4.72
CA VAL A 184 18.25 17.80 3.65
C VAL A 184 19.66 17.59 3.11
N GLY A 185 20.01 16.36 2.77
CA GLY A 185 21.33 16.03 2.22
C GLY A 185 21.31 14.87 1.25
N THR A 186 22.20 14.92 0.26
CA THR A 186 22.53 13.78 -0.59
C THR A 186 23.79 13.14 -0.05
N VAL A 187 23.67 11.92 0.45
CA VAL A 187 24.77 11.16 1.06
C VAL A 187 25.50 10.34 -0.02
N LEU A 188 24.75 9.83 -1.00
CA LEU A 188 25.28 9.12 -2.15
C LEU A 188 24.54 9.58 -3.41
N ASN A 189 25.27 10.10 -4.41
CA ASN A 189 24.71 10.36 -5.73
C ASN A 189 24.47 9.06 -6.50
N PRO A 190 23.65 9.07 -7.59
CA PRO A 190 23.40 7.86 -8.38
C PRO A 190 24.68 7.13 -8.74
N THR A 191 24.83 5.93 -8.21
CA THR A 191 26.04 5.11 -8.33
C THR A 191 25.64 3.73 -8.84
N GLY A 192 26.17 3.35 -10.00
CA GLY A 192 25.94 2.03 -10.59
C GLY A 192 26.66 0.96 -9.79
N LEU A 193 25.95 -0.15 -9.51
CA LEU A 193 26.49 -1.30 -8.81
C LEU A 193 27.49 -2.04 -9.72
N GLN A 194 28.73 -2.12 -9.26
CA GLN A 194 29.76 -2.98 -9.80
C GLN A 194 30.16 -4.05 -8.77
N GLN A 195 30.98 -4.98 -9.18
CA GLN A 195 31.46 -6.02 -8.26
C GLN A 195 32.22 -5.38 -7.08
N ASN A 196 31.74 -5.58 -5.85
CA ASN A 196 32.22 -5.05 -4.56
C ASN A 196 31.72 -3.66 -4.13
N ASP A 197 30.82 -3.01 -4.86
CA ASP A 197 30.29 -1.71 -4.43
C ASP A 197 29.22 -1.83 -3.31
N ALA A 198 28.56 -2.98 -3.21
CA ALA A 198 27.55 -3.23 -2.18
C ALA A 198 28.06 -2.99 -0.75
N ASP A 199 29.30 -3.42 -0.43
CA ASP A 199 29.88 -3.22 0.90
C ASP A 199 30.15 -1.72 1.18
N ALA A 200 30.57 -0.96 0.18
CA ALA A 200 30.78 0.48 0.32
C ALA A 200 29.45 1.21 0.56
N ILE A 201 28.38 0.84 -0.16
CA ILE A 201 27.04 1.39 0.01
C ILE A 201 26.48 1.05 1.40
N LYS A 202 26.61 -0.21 1.82
CA LYS A 202 26.19 -0.64 3.16
C LYS A 202 26.98 0.09 4.27
N SER A 203 28.27 0.38 4.06
CA SER A 203 29.04 1.21 4.99
C SER A 203 28.44 2.62 5.12
N ILE A 204 28.09 3.24 4.01
CA ILE A 204 27.45 4.56 4.01
C ILE A 204 26.11 4.53 4.77
N ILE A 205 25.30 3.50 4.53
CA ILE A 205 24.02 3.30 5.26
C ILE A 205 24.29 3.12 6.77
N SER A 206 25.31 2.37 7.13
CA SER A 206 25.68 2.10 8.52
C SER A 206 26.11 3.35 9.29
N ASP A 207 26.71 4.33 8.60
CA ASP A 207 27.22 5.56 9.19
C ASP A 207 26.11 6.63 9.43
N LEU A 208 24.87 6.38 9.01
CA LEU A 208 23.74 7.29 9.24
C LEU A 208 23.46 7.42 10.74
N GLU A 209 23.18 8.63 11.20
CA GLU A 209 22.84 8.92 12.59
C GLU A 209 21.53 9.71 12.66
N ALA A 210 20.66 9.34 13.62
CA ALA A 210 19.37 10.02 13.81
C ALA A 210 19.52 11.28 14.68
N GLY A 211 18.81 12.35 14.31
CA GLY A 211 18.72 13.59 15.07
C GLY A 211 18.10 14.74 14.28
N GLY A 212 17.57 15.72 14.97
CA GLY A 212 16.98 16.92 14.37
C GLY A 212 15.47 16.87 14.19
N SER A 213 14.93 17.85 13.46
CA SER A 213 13.51 17.97 13.10
C SER A 213 13.21 17.25 11.79
N THR A 214 12.00 17.36 11.25
CA THR A 214 11.55 16.64 10.06
C THR A 214 11.18 17.65 8.96
N ALA A 215 11.81 17.55 7.77
CA ALA A 215 11.53 18.37 6.60
C ALA A 215 11.29 17.49 5.36
N MET A 216 10.20 16.69 5.40
CA MET A 216 9.87 15.68 4.39
C MET A 216 9.72 16.25 2.99
N ALA A 217 8.98 17.36 2.80
CA ALA A 217 8.77 17.96 1.48
C ALA A 217 10.08 18.31 0.77
N SER A 218 11.00 18.96 1.48
CA SER A 218 12.34 19.28 0.92
C SER A 218 13.17 18.02 0.67
N GLY A 219 12.98 16.98 1.48
CA GLY A 219 13.61 15.67 1.28
C GLY A 219 13.12 15.01 0.01
N LEU A 220 11.81 14.99 -0.23
CA LEU A 220 11.19 14.47 -1.44
C LEU A 220 11.67 15.20 -2.69
N GLN A 221 11.64 16.55 -2.70
CA GLN A 221 12.16 17.33 -3.81
C GLN A 221 13.62 16.95 -4.13
N ASN A 222 14.48 16.89 -3.10
CA ASN A 222 15.88 16.51 -3.30
C ASN A 222 16.04 15.08 -3.82
N ALA A 223 15.23 14.13 -3.35
CA ALA A 223 15.29 12.74 -3.79
C ALA A 223 14.87 12.60 -5.26
N TYR A 224 13.83 13.31 -5.68
CA TYR A 224 13.40 13.35 -7.08
C TYR A 224 14.47 13.99 -7.97
N ASP A 225 15.03 15.13 -7.58
CA ASP A 225 16.11 15.79 -8.32
C ASP A 225 17.33 14.86 -8.48
N VAL A 226 17.70 14.13 -7.41
CA VAL A 226 18.80 13.17 -7.44
C VAL A 226 18.47 11.98 -8.33
N ASN A 227 17.28 11.38 -8.21
CA ASN A 227 16.85 10.26 -9.05
C ASN A 227 16.87 10.62 -10.53
N SER A 228 16.38 11.82 -10.87
CA SER A 228 16.37 12.33 -12.24
C SER A 228 17.78 12.43 -12.85
N THR A 229 18.83 12.69 -12.06
CA THR A 229 20.21 12.72 -12.58
C THR A 229 20.72 11.32 -12.97
N GLY A 230 20.16 10.26 -12.41
CA GLY A 230 20.47 8.87 -12.71
C GLY A 230 19.42 8.18 -13.59
N PHE A 231 18.46 8.90 -14.15
CA PHE A 231 17.31 8.34 -14.85
C PHE A 231 17.72 7.31 -15.92
N LEU A 232 17.11 6.15 -15.86
CA LEU A 232 17.31 5.04 -16.79
C LEU A 232 16.11 4.94 -17.74
N ASP A 233 16.32 5.27 -19.00
CA ASP A 233 15.27 5.09 -20.02
C ASP A 233 14.98 3.61 -20.23
N GLY A 234 13.71 3.24 -20.09
CA GLY A 234 13.27 1.82 -20.09
C GLY A 234 13.63 1.02 -18.85
N GLY A 235 14.21 1.66 -17.82
CA GLY A 235 14.46 1.08 -16.51
C GLY A 235 13.37 1.41 -15.49
N VAL A 236 13.50 0.85 -14.30
CA VAL A 236 12.70 1.24 -13.13
C VAL A 236 13.39 2.42 -12.45
N ASN A 237 12.72 3.58 -12.39
CA ASN A 237 13.16 4.75 -11.66
C ASN A 237 12.25 4.94 -10.46
N ARG A 238 12.77 4.73 -9.25
CA ARG A 238 11.93 4.71 -8.06
C ARG A 238 12.59 5.35 -6.85
N ILE A 239 11.78 6.10 -6.10
CA ILE A 239 12.13 6.57 -4.77
C ILE A 239 11.55 5.60 -3.74
N ILE A 240 12.34 5.26 -2.73
CA ILE A 240 11.94 4.45 -1.58
C ILE A 240 12.07 5.31 -0.34
N VAL A 241 10.94 5.76 0.19
CA VAL A 241 10.88 6.59 1.41
C VAL A 241 10.87 5.69 2.64
N CYS A 242 11.84 5.85 3.52
CA CYS A 242 11.93 5.14 4.80
C CYS A 242 11.64 6.12 5.93
N SER A 243 10.47 6.01 6.57
CA SER A 243 10.02 6.97 7.60
C SER A 243 9.11 6.30 8.63
N ASP A 244 8.92 6.98 9.75
CA ASP A 244 7.86 6.65 10.72
C ASP A 244 6.56 7.44 10.48
N GLY A 245 6.47 8.16 9.37
CA GLY A 245 5.30 8.96 9.03
C GLY A 245 5.10 10.20 9.92
N ASP A 246 6.00 10.47 10.87
CA ASP A 246 5.96 11.70 11.69
C ASP A 246 6.47 12.89 10.85
N ALA A 247 5.72 13.19 9.79
CA ALA A 247 6.01 14.33 8.95
C ALA A 247 5.49 15.60 9.61
N ASN A 248 6.38 16.33 10.26
CA ASN A 248 6.19 17.75 10.44
C ASN A 248 6.40 18.39 9.06
N VAL A 249 5.31 18.59 8.31
CA VAL A 249 5.34 18.98 6.89
C VAL A 249 5.95 20.39 6.67
N GLY A 250 6.29 21.07 7.78
CA GLY A 250 6.94 22.40 7.73
C GLY A 250 6.00 23.46 7.17
N ALA A 251 6.50 24.29 6.27
CA ALA A 251 5.72 25.36 5.62
C ALA A 251 5.00 24.89 4.34
N THR A 252 5.18 23.66 3.92
CA THR A 252 4.60 23.07 2.70
C THR A 252 3.31 22.34 3.09
N SER A 253 2.22 22.54 2.35
CA SER A 253 0.96 21.84 2.61
C SER A 253 1.06 20.37 2.19
N HIS A 254 0.11 19.56 2.63
CA HIS A 254 0.00 18.18 2.20
C HIS A 254 -0.27 18.09 0.70
N GLU A 255 -1.16 18.93 0.21
CA GLU A 255 -1.52 19.04 -1.19
C GLU A 255 -0.31 19.40 -2.07
N ASP A 256 0.53 20.34 -1.64
CA ASP A 256 1.76 20.72 -2.39
C ASP A 256 2.74 19.52 -2.52
N ILE A 257 2.76 18.61 -1.54
CA ILE A 257 3.60 17.39 -1.61
C ILE A 257 3.03 16.42 -2.65
N LEU A 258 1.71 16.23 -2.66
CA LEU A 258 1.07 15.32 -3.61
C LEU A 258 1.21 15.85 -5.06
N GLU A 259 1.03 17.15 -5.28
CA GLU A 259 1.27 17.79 -6.59
C GLU A 259 2.74 17.60 -7.05
N LEU A 260 3.70 17.74 -6.14
CA LEU A 260 5.11 17.48 -6.44
C LEU A 260 5.34 16.04 -6.90
N ILE A 261 4.74 15.06 -6.22
CA ILE A 261 4.87 13.64 -6.55
C ILE A 261 4.31 13.38 -7.95
N GLU A 262 3.11 13.86 -8.24
CA GLU A 262 2.43 13.70 -9.53
C GLU A 262 3.29 14.22 -10.69
N GLU A 263 3.94 15.39 -10.53
CA GLU A 263 4.82 15.96 -11.56
C GLU A 263 5.96 15.02 -11.95
N TYR A 264 6.54 14.28 -10.99
CA TYR A 264 7.63 13.34 -11.26
C TYR A 264 7.16 11.95 -11.70
N VAL A 265 5.99 11.53 -11.27
CA VAL A 265 5.34 10.30 -11.76
C VAL A 265 5.07 10.40 -13.25
N ASP A 266 4.60 11.54 -13.73
CA ASP A 266 4.42 11.84 -15.16
C ASP A 266 5.74 11.74 -15.95
N GLN A 267 6.87 11.97 -15.28
CA GLN A 267 8.20 11.81 -15.86
C GLN A 267 8.74 10.38 -15.76
N GLY A 268 8.00 9.46 -15.18
CA GLY A 268 8.34 8.04 -15.03
C GLY A 268 9.15 7.70 -13.77
N ILE A 269 9.13 8.55 -12.74
CA ILE A 269 9.77 8.29 -11.45
C ILE A 269 8.69 8.00 -10.42
N THR A 270 8.56 6.74 -10.02
CA THR A 270 7.58 6.28 -9.03
C THR A 270 8.10 6.40 -7.60
N LEU A 271 7.19 6.30 -6.60
CA LEU A 271 7.55 6.38 -5.20
C LEU A 271 6.86 5.28 -4.41
N SER A 272 7.61 4.50 -3.66
CA SER A 272 7.10 3.57 -2.67
C SER A 272 7.49 3.99 -1.26
N THR A 273 6.71 3.61 -0.27
CA THR A 273 6.96 3.96 1.12
C THR A 273 7.18 2.73 1.98
N LEU A 274 8.18 2.79 2.84
CA LEU A 274 8.51 1.80 3.85
C LEU A 274 8.30 2.43 5.23
N GLY A 275 7.25 2.01 5.92
CA GLY A 275 6.93 2.46 7.26
C GLY A 275 7.73 1.72 8.31
N PHE A 276 8.32 2.48 9.25
CA PHE A 276 9.03 1.94 10.39
C PHE A 276 8.53 2.64 11.65
N GLY A 277 7.97 1.97 12.61
CA GLY A 277 7.61 2.75 13.79
C GLY A 277 6.67 2.09 14.79
N SER A 278 6.32 2.86 15.83
CA SER A 278 5.28 2.57 16.81
C SER A 278 4.93 3.85 17.56
N GLY A 279 3.72 3.97 18.00
CA GLY A 279 3.29 4.99 18.97
C GLY A 279 2.76 6.29 18.36
N ASN A 280 3.40 6.87 17.37
CA ASN A 280 2.93 8.05 16.63
C ASN A 280 3.06 7.89 15.11
N TYR A 281 3.00 6.64 14.65
CA TYR A 281 3.05 6.31 13.24
C TYR A 281 1.87 6.91 12.47
N ASN A 282 2.15 7.53 11.32
CA ASN A 282 1.13 8.08 10.44
C ASN A 282 0.99 7.20 9.19
N ASP A 283 0.24 6.12 9.36
CA ASP A 283 -0.08 5.13 8.35
C ASP A 283 -0.71 5.78 7.09
N HIS A 284 -1.73 6.58 7.31
CA HIS A 284 -2.46 7.25 6.25
C HIS A 284 -1.59 8.13 5.33
N LEU A 285 -0.63 8.88 5.91
CA LEU A 285 0.28 9.69 5.09
C LEU A 285 1.17 8.81 4.22
N MET A 286 1.73 7.73 4.78
CA MET A 286 2.64 6.84 4.06
C MET A 286 1.93 6.12 2.90
N GLU A 287 0.69 5.71 3.12
CA GLU A 287 -0.19 5.15 2.10
C GLU A 287 -0.46 6.18 0.99
N GLN A 288 -0.93 7.38 1.33
CA GLN A 288 -1.23 8.43 0.34
C GLN A 288 -0.01 8.84 -0.51
N LEU A 289 1.20 8.87 0.09
CA LEU A 289 2.41 9.17 -0.68
C LEU A 289 2.74 8.05 -1.68
N ALA A 290 2.51 6.80 -1.30
CA ALA A 290 2.73 5.65 -2.18
C ALA A 290 1.70 5.63 -3.32
N ASP A 291 0.42 5.84 -3.00
CA ASP A 291 -0.66 5.92 -3.99
C ASP A 291 -0.38 7.01 -5.03
N GLN A 292 -0.15 8.26 -4.60
CA GLN A 292 0.19 9.37 -5.50
C GLN A 292 1.49 9.13 -6.27
N GLY A 293 2.38 8.29 -5.73
CA GLY A 293 3.66 7.93 -6.31
C GLY A 293 3.61 6.76 -7.29
N ASN A 294 2.45 6.20 -7.60
CA ASN A 294 2.28 4.98 -8.39
C ASN A 294 3.23 3.87 -7.90
N GLY A 295 3.25 3.68 -6.59
CA GLY A 295 4.05 2.66 -5.92
C GLY A 295 3.25 1.97 -4.82
N ASN A 296 3.92 1.29 -3.92
CA ASN A 296 3.26 0.50 -2.89
C ASN A 296 3.68 0.94 -1.49
N TYR A 297 2.78 0.78 -0.55
CA TYR A 297 3.00 0.98 0.86
C TYR A 297 3.30 -0.34 1.57
N TYR A 298 4.42 -0.38 2.29
CA TYR A 298 4.82 -1.50 3.13
C TYR A 298 5.15 -1.02 4.54
N TYR A 299 4.90 -1.86 5.54
CA TYR A 299 5.30 -1.58 6.90
C TYR A 299 6.21 -2.69 7.43
N ILE A 300 7.43 -2.32 7.81
CA ILE A 300 8.45 -3.23 8.30
C ILE A 300 8.47 -3.19 9.83
N ASP A 301 7.89 -4.22 10.45
CA ASP A 301 7.85 -4.38 11.92
C ASP A 301 9.05 -5.13 12.47
N SER A 302 9.76 -5.87 11.62
CA SER A 302 10.87 -6.74 12.00
C SER A 302 11.80 -7.02 10.82
N ILE A 303 13.00 -7.53 11.12
CA ILE A 303 13.95 -7.95 10.09
C ILE A 303 13.41 -9.12 9.24
N ILE A 304 12.58 -9.99 9.82
CA ILE A 304 11.94 -11.09 9.10
C ILE A 304 11.00 -10.55 8.00
N GLU A 305 10.30 -9.44 8.27
CA GLU A 305 9.47 -8.79 7.27
C GLU A 305 10.31 -8.15 6.17
N ALA A 306 11.43 -7.53 6.53
CA ALA A 306 12.36 -6.99 5.54
C ALA A 306 12.97 -8.09 4.65
N GLU A 307 13.31 -9.26 5.23
CA GLU A 307 13.77 -10.43 4.47
C GLU A 307 12.69 -10.91 3.50
N ARG A 308 11.44 -11.08 3.96
CA ARG A 308 10.33 -11.48 3.10
C ARG A 308 10.15 -10.50 1.92
N LEU A 309 10.10 -9.22 2.20
CA LEU A 309 9.86 -8.18 1.20
C LEU A 309 10.99 -8.09 0.18
N PHE A 310 12.25 -8.09 0.63
CA PHE A 310 13.41 -7.83 -0.23
C PHE A 310 14.09 -9.08 -0.78
N THR A 311 13.60 -10.28 -0.47
CA THR A 311 14.09 -11.53 -1.08
C THR A 311 13.00 -12.28 -1.81
N GLU A 312 11.81 -12.42 -1.22
CA GLU A 312 10.72 -13.23 -1.78
C GLU A 312 9.83 -12.42 -2.73
N GLU A 313 9.56 -11.15 -2.38
CA GLU A 313 8.63 -10.28 -3.11
C GLU A 313 9.31 -9.15 -3.88
N LEU A 314 10.64 -9.14 -3.95
CA LEU A 314 11.41 -8.03 -4.52
C LEU A 314 10.97 -7.66 -5.95
N SER A 315 10.67 -8.65 -6.80
CA SER A 315 10.21 -8.39 -8.16
C SER A 315 8.84 -7.72 -8.18
N ALA A 316 7.91 -8.14 -7.32
CA ALA A 316 6.59 -7.53 -7.18
C ALA A 316 6.69 -6.07 -6.70
N VAL A 317 7.60 -5.81 -5.76
CA VAL A 317 7.88 -4.46 -5.24
C VAL A 317 8.45 -3.53 -6.31
N MET A 318 9.31 -4.05 -7.20
CA MET A 318 10.08 -3.23 -8.14
C MET A 318 9.48 -3.14 -9.55
N GLU A 319 8.83 -4.19 -10.05
CA GLU A 319 8.38 -4.26 -11.44
C GLU A 319 6.85 -4.19 -11.53
N VAL A 320 6.31 -3.02 -11.90
CA VAL A 320 4.89 -2.84 -12.19
C VAL A 320 4.60 -3.40 -13.58
N ILE A 321 3.63 -4.32 -13.66
CA ILE A 321 3.22 -4.98 -14.91
C ILE A 321 1.90 -4.46 -15.47
N ALA A 322 1.06 -3.87 -14.63
CA ALA A 322 -0.17 -3.21 -15.04
C ALA A 322 -0.42 -1.99 -14.14
N LYS A 323 -0.84 -0.89 -14.73
CA LYS A 323 -1.17 0.38 -14.06
C LYS A 323 -2.65 0.66 -14.21
N ASP A 324 -3.19 1.47 -13.31
CA ASP A 324 -4.59 1.95 -13.34
C ASP A 324 -5.60 0.80 -13.48
N VAL A 325 -5.35 -0.30 -12.73
CA VAL A 325 -6.18 -1.51 -12.84
C VAL A 325 -7.48 -1.31 -12.08
N LYS A 326 -8.58 -1.31 -12.83
CA LYS A 326 -9.94 -1.19 -12.33
C LYS A 326 -10.66 -2.51 -12.45
N ILE A 327 -11.47 -2.82 -11.45
CA ILE A 327 -12.35 -3.98 -11.42
C ILE A 327 -13.78 -3.48 -11.44
N GLN A 328 -14.58 -4.02 -12.36
CA GLN A 328 -16.02 -3.83 -12.37
C GLN A 328 -16.71 -5.17 -12.33
N VAL A 329 -17.55 -5.38 -11.34
CA VAL A 329 -18.36 -6.59 -11.16
C VAL A 329 -19.80 -6.30 -11.51
N GLU A 330 -20.32 -6.95 -12.55
CA GLU A 330 -21.73 -6.87 -12.93
C GLU A 330 -22.52 -8.03 -12.31
N PHE A 331 -23.48 -7.71 -11.45
CA PHE A 331 -24.34 -8.70 -10.80
C PHE A 331 -25.61 -8.98 -11.62
N ASN A 332 -25.90 -10.27 -11.82
CA ASN A 332 -27.16 -10.69 -12.44
C ASN A 332 -28.33 -10.44 -11.47
N THR A 333 -29.17 -9.43 -11.75
CA THR A 333 -30.30 -9.01 -10.94
C THR A 333 -31.38 -10.09 -10.78
N ALA A 334 -31.40 -11.10 -11.66
CA ALA A 334 -32.31 -12.25 -11.51
C ALA A 334 -31.81 -13.27 -10.45
N ALA A 335 -30.53 -13.22 -10.08
CA ALA A 335 -29.93 -14.16 -9.14
C ALA A 335 -29.46 -13.51 -7.84
N VAL A 336 -29.05 -12.25 -7.88
CA VAL A 336 -28.51 -11.50 -6.76
C VAL A 336 -29.50 -10.41 -6.37
N LEU A 337 -29.95 -10.45 -5.12
CA LEU A 337 -30.85 -9.44 -4.57
C LEU A 337 -30.07 -8.18 -4.14
N ARG A 338 -28.95 -8.40 -3.46
CA ARG A 338 -28.07 -7.33 -2.98
C ARG A 338 -26.65 -7.83 -2.83
N TYR A 339 -25.71 -6.95 -2.90
CA TYR A 339 -24.28 -7.24 -2.71
C TYR A 339 -23.62 -6.19 -1.82
N ARG A 340 -22.39 -6.44 -1.41
CA ARG A 340 -21.55 -5.50 -0.68
C ARG A 340 -20.10 -5.82 -0.97
N LEU A 341 -19.31 -4.82 -1.35
CA LEU A 341 -17.87 -4.91 -1.40
C LEU A 341 -17.32 -5.00 0.04
N ILE A 342 -16.34 -5.85 0.28
CA ILE A 342 -15.66 -6.01 1.57
C ILE A 342 -14.22 -5.56 1.38
N GLY A 343 -13.81 -4.56 2.14
CA GLY A 343 -12.56 -3.84 1.90
C GLY A 343 -12.68 -2.85 0.74
N TYR A 344 -11.58 -2.25 0.33
CA TYR A 344 -11.50 -1.29 -0.77
C TYR A 344 -12.36 -0.04 -0.59
N GLU A 345 -12.66 0.34 0.66
CA GLU A 345 -13.51 1.50 0.97
C GLU A 345 -12.86 2.83 0.52
N ASN A 346 -11.55 2.87 0.38
CA ASN A 346 -10.77 4.00 -0.15
C ASN A 346 -10.45 3.90 -1.64
N ARG A 347 -10.94 2.85 -2.33
CA ARG A 347 -10.67 2.56 -3.75
C ARG A 347 -11.92 2.57 -4.62
N ASP A 348 -13.01 3.14 -4.12
CA ASP A 348 -14.29 3.24 -4.84
C ASP A 348 -14.16 4.12 -6.08
N ILE A 349 -14.70 3.68 -7.20
CA ILE A 349 -14.66 4.37 -8.49
C ILE A 349 -16.10 4.43 -9.05
N GLU A 350 -16.52 5.60 -9.50
CA GLU A 350 -17.81 5.74 -10.15
C GLU A 350 -17.91 4.83 -11.39
N ASP A 351 -19.03 4.15 -11.58
CA ASP A 351 -19.19 3.11 -12.61
C ASP A 351 -18.91 3.61 -14.03
N ASP A 352 -19.20 4.88 -14.33
CA ASP A 352 -18.96 5.51 -15.62
C ASP A 352 -17.47 5.88 -15.85
N GLN A 353 -16.64 5.80 -14.79
CA GLN A 353 -15.20 6.02 -14.86
C GLN A 353 -14.40 4.73 -15.12
N PHE A 354 -15.07 3.58 -15.21
CA PHE A 354 -14.39 2.30 -15.46
C PHE A 354 -13.59 2.29 -16.78
N GLU A 355 -14.15 2.86 -17.86
CA GLU A 355 -13.49 2.96 -19.16
C GLU A 355 -12.62 4.23 -19.33
N ASN A 356 -12.52 5.06 -18.29
CA ASN A 356 -11.76 6.31 -18.34
C ASN A 356 -10.29 6.06 -17.99
N ASP A 357 -9.41 6.07 -18.99
CA ASP A 357 -7.96 5.85 -18.81
C ASP A 357 -7.26 6.96 -18.00
N SER A 358 -7.92 8.08 -17.73
CA SER A 358 -7.37 9.14 -16.88
C SER A 358 -7.78 9.04 -15.41
N THR A 359 -8.61 8.06 -15.06
CA THR A 359 -8.95 7.80 -13.65
C THR A 359 -7.88 6.92 -13.05
N ASP A 360 -7.16 7.48 -12.10
CA ASP A 360 -6.14 6.79 -11.34
C ASP A 360 -6.71 5.58 -10.57
N ALA A 361 -6.00 4.47 -10.58
CA ALA A 361 -6.36 3.24 -9.89
C ALA A 361 -5.06 2.50 -9.49
N GLY A 362 -5.17 1.36 -8.81
CA GLY A 362 -3.97 0.70 -8.29
C GLY A 362 -3.12 -0.03 -9.34
N GLU A 363 -1.88 -0.31 -9.00
CA GLU A 363 -0.92 -1.04 -9.81
C GLU A 363 -0.82 -2.50 -9.39
N ILE A 364 -0.49 -3.36 -10.36
CA ILE A 364 -0.13 -4.76 -10.09
C ILE A 364 1.36 -4.97 -10.39
N GLY A 365 2.08 -5.44 -9.39
CA GLY A 365 3.48 -5.85 -9.50
C GLY A 365 3.64 -7.24 -10.10
N ALA A 366 4.84 -7.55 -10.60
CA ALA A 366 5.15 -8.85 -11.18
C ALA A 366 5.07 -9.98 -10.15
N GLY A 367 4.26 -10.99 -10.42
CA GLY A 367 4.08 -12.14 -9.54
C GLY A 367 3.18 -11.89 -8.32
N HIS A 368 2.60 -10.70 -8.21
CA HIS A 368 1.72 -10.33 -7.09
C HIS A 368 0.35 -10.99 -7.23
#